data_084d896ae00541fb7c59bda57211dca6
#
_entry.id   084d896ae00541fb7c59bda57211dca6
#
_cell.length_a   1.000
_cell.length_b   1.000
_cell.length_c   1.000
_cell.angle_alpha   90.00
_cell.angle_beta   90.00
_cell.angle_gamma   90.00
#
_symmetry.space_group_name_H-M   'P 1'
#
loop_
_entity.id
_entity.type
_entity.pdbx_description
1 polymer ?
#
loop_
_entity_poly.entity_id
_entity_poly.type
_entity_poly.pdbx_seq_one_letter_code
_entity_poly.pdbx_strand_id
1 'polypeptide(L)'
;MTSGTEQTSDNDLVQVPQGFEVSIFAEGLSGVRMLKLGPDDRLYTARSSAGEILRFDLNADGTANGSPDVVVSGLSQPYGLAFHEGDLYIGETHQIIRLTGPGFTEETVIIPDLPTGGHWTREIEFGPDDRLYVSIGSSCNICEEVDPRRAAVVSYEADGSLGETVGEGLRNSAGLAFHPETGELWASQNERDNLGDDLPAEELNILVPGGPIEHYGWPYCYEDGLPNPEYPDAQRCVGKVGPALEMQAHSAPLGMVFYNQEQFPVEYRGDLFMAFHGSWNRSNRTGYKVVRVEVEDGQPISYDDFATGWLTESETVAGRPVAVEVGPEGSLYVSDDGTGRIWRIRWVG
;
A
#
# COMPACT_ATOMS: atom_id res chain seq x y z
N MET A 1 -47.73 14.19 -5.04
CA MET A 1 -46.79 13.07 -5.15
C MET A 1 -45.42 13.64 -4.90
N THR A 2 -44.97 13.59 -3.67
CA THR A 2 -43.63 14.05 -3.28
C THR A 2 -42.67 12.90 -3.55
N SER A 3 -41.79 13.04 -4.51
CA SER A 3 -40.67 12.12 -4.73
C SER A 3 -39.73 12.24 -3.53
N GLY A 4 -39.81 11.29 -2.62
CA GLY A 4 -38.79 11.12 -1.60
C GLY A 4 -37.51 10.65 -2.33
N THR A 5 -36.49 11.48 -2.33
CA THR A 5 -35.12 11.03 -2.55
C THR A 5 -34.80 10.11 -1.38
N GLU A 6 -34.67 8.80 -1.64
CA GLU A 6 -34.03 7.87 -0.71
C GLU A 6 -32.61 8.42 -0.48
N GLN A 7 -32.38 8.89 0.73
CA GLN A 7 -31.04 9.19 1.20
C GLN A 7 -30.39 7.83 1.48
N THR A 8 -29.61 7.30 0.51
CA THR A 8 -28.74 6.17 0.77
C THR A 8 -27.86 6.55 1.94
N SER A 9 -27.78 5.72 2.97
CA SER A 9 -26.88 5.95 4.08
C SER A 9 -25.43 5.89 3.53
N ASP A 10 -24.53 6.71 4.05
CA ASP A 10 -23.12 6.71 3.61
C ASP A 10 -22.47 5.31 3.76
N ASN A 11 -23.01 4.45 4.62
CA ASN A 11 -22.59 3.06 4.77
C ASN A 11 -22.96 2.17 3.57
N ASP A 12 -23.93 2.57 2.74
CA ASP A 12 -24.37 1.80 1.57
C ASP A 12 -23.45 1.95 0.36
N LEU A 13 -22.45 2.84 0.45
CA LEU A 13 -21.48 3.06 -0.62
C LEU A 13 -20.61 1.82 -0.88
N VAL A 14 -20.02 1.27 0.18
CA VAL A 14 -19.07 0.16 0.09
C VAL A 14 -19.82 -1.16 0.20
N GLN A 15 -19.60 -2.05 -0.77
CA GLN A 15 -20.19 -3.38 -0.83
C GLN A 15 -19.13 -4.42 -0.48
N VAL A 16 -19.50 -5.39 0.34
CA VAL A 16 -18.66 -6.49 0.82
C VAL A 16 -19.37 -7.83 0.67
N PRO A 17 -18.68 -8.97 0.70
CA PRO A 17 -19.32 -10.30 0.63
C PRO A 17 -20.33 -10.53 1.74
N GLN A 18 -21.26 -11.46 1.49
CA GLN A 18 -22.29 -11.83 2.49
C GLN A 18 -21.64 -12.29 3.79
N GLY A 19 -22.15 -11.80 4.91
CA GLY A 19 -21.64 -12.07 6.25
C GLY A 19 -20.63 -11.03 6.74
N PHE A 20 -20.20 -10.11 5.88
CA PHE A 20 -19.41 -8.95 6.30
C PHE A 20 -20.30 -7.70 6.47
N GLU A 21 -19.90 -6.85 7.38
CA GLU A 21 -20.46 -5.50 7.56
C GLU A 21 -19.37 -4.45 7.34
N VAL A 22 -19.74 -3.33 6.72
CA VAL A 22 -18.91 -2.16 6.57
C VAL A 22 -19.46 -0.98 7.38
N SER A 23 -18.58 -0.21 7.97
CA SER A 23 -18.93 1.02 8.71
C SER A 23 -17.87 2.09 8.50
N ILE A 24 -18.24 3.35 8.68
CA ILE A 24 -17.27 4.44 8.74
C ILE A 24 -16.60 4.38 10.12
N PHE A 25 -15.27 4.19 10.14
CA PHE A 25 -14.45 4.26 11.36
C PHE A 25 -14.15 5.71 11.74
N ALA A 26 -13.72 6.51 10.76
CA ALA A 26 -13.43 7.95 10.93
C ALA A 26 -13.66 8.70 9.61
N GLU A 27 -13.96 10.00 9.71
CA GLU A 27 -14.17 10.87 8.55
C GLU A 27 -13.58 12.26 8.77
N GLY A 28 -13.57 13.10 7.72
CA GLY A 28 -12.96 14.43 7.77
C GLY A 28 -11.42 14.40 7.71
N LEU A 29 -10.84 13.32 7.24
CA LEU A 29 -9.41 13.04 7.21
C LEU A 29 -8.81 13.34 5.82
N SER A 30 -8.98 14.56 5.33
CA SER A 30 -8.43 14.95 4.02
C SER A 30 -6.95 14.58 3.90
N GLY A 31 -6.57 13.89 2.82
CA GLY A 31 -5.21 13.44 2.56
C GLY A 31 -4.76 12.23 3.37
N VAL A 32 -5.70 11.47 3.94
CA VAL A 32 -5.41 10.18 4.60
C VAL A 32 -4.76 9.21 3.60
N ARG A 33 -3.69 8.54 4.02
CA ARG A 33 -2.93 7.60 3.18
C ARG A 33 -2.69 6.30 3.94
N MET A 34 -1.43 5.95 4.25
CA MET A 34 -1.10 4.69 4.88
C MET A 34 -1.68 4.57 6.29
N LEU A 35 -2.04 3.35 6.63
CA LEU A 35 -2.48 2.92 7.95
C LEU A 35 -1.42 1.99 8.54
N LYS A 36 -1.25 2.01 9.86
CA LYS A 36 -0.43 1.03 10.58
C LYS A 36 -0.97 0.83 11.98
N LEU A 37 -1.14 -0.42 12.39
CA LEU A 37 -1.41 -0.76 13.78
C LEU A 37 -0.12 -0.63 14.59
N GLY A 38 -0.16 0.15 15.65
CA GLY A 38 0.97 0.29 16.56
C GLY A 38 1.07 -0.85 17.58
N PRO A 39 2.25 -1.02 18.22
CA PRO A 39 2.44 -2.04 19.26
C PRO A 39 1.63 -1.75 20.55
N ASP A 40 0.97 -0.62 20.60
CA ASP A 40 0.06 -0.17 21.66
C ASP A 40 -1.42 -0.42 21.33
N ASP A 41 -1.71 -1.25 20.33
CA ASP A 41 -3.05 -1.56 19.81
C ASP A 41 -3.85 -0.33 19.34
N ARG A 42 -3.15 0.71 18.87
CA ARG A 42 -3.74 1.92 18.30
C ARG A 42 -3.53 1.97 16.80
N LEU A 43 -4.50 2.56 16.10
CA LEU A 43 -4.40 2.75 14.66
C LEU A 43 -3.75 4.10 14.34
N TYR A 44 -2.66 4.07 13.58
CA TYR A 44 -1.95 5.25 13.10
C TYR A 44 -2.23 5.48 11.63
N THR A 45 -2.26 6.74 11.21
CA THR A 45 -2.39 7.09 9.79
C THR A 45 -1.58 8.31 9.40
N ALA A 46 -0.99 8.25 8.21
CA ALA A 46 -0.36 9.40 7.59
C ALA A 46 -1.43 10.25 6.86
N ARG A 47 -1.42 11.55 7.10
CA ARG A 47 -2.17 12.54 6.32
C ARG A 47 -1.18 13.33 5.48
N SER A 48 -0.85 12.81 4.29
CA SER A 48 0.25 13.33 3.48
C SER A 48 0.08 14.78 3.08
N SER A 49 -1.12 15.22 2.70
CA SER A 49 -1.37 16.62 2.32
C SER A 49 -1.41 17.59 3.50
N ALA A 50 -1.71 17.10 4.71
CA ALA A 50 -1.69 17.89 5.94
C ALA A 50 -0.31 17.90 6.61
N GLY A 51 0.57 16.97 6.23
CA GLY A 51 1.90 16.82 6.81
C GLY A 51 1.87 16.37 8.27
N GLU A 52 1.00 15.42 8.61
CA GLU A 52 0.84 14.97 9.99
C GLU A 52 0.57 13.47 10.10
N ILE A 53 0.85 12.91 11.26
CA ILE A 53 0.45 11.57 11.66
C ILE A 53 -0.61 11.68 12.75
N LEU A 54 -1.72 10.99 12.53
CA LEU A 54 -2.79 10.83 13.52
C LEU A 54 -2.73 9.47 14.17
N ARG A 55 -3.24 9.38 15.40
CA ARG A 55 -3.39 8.16 16.17
C ARG A 55 -4.80 8.07 16.74
N PHE A 56 -5.43 6.91 16.57
CA PHE A 56 -6.76 6.61 17.08
C PHE A 56 -6.68 5.59 18.21
N ASP A 57 -7.28 5.91 19.36
CA ASP A 57 -7.61 4.90 20.36
C ASP A 57 -8.77 4.03 19.85
N LEU A 58 -8.69 2.73 20.10
CA LEU A 58 -9.70 1.76 19.72
C LEU A 58 -10.49 1.26 20.92
N ASN A 59 -11.81 1.11 20.74
CA ASN A 59 -12.64 0.32 21.63
C ASN A 59 -12.39 -1.19 21.41
N ALA A 60 -12.78 -2.02 22.35
CA ALA A 60 -12.62 -3.47 22.23
C ALA A 60 -13.35 -4.10 21.01
N ASP A 61 -14.32 -3.41 20.46
CA ASP A 61 -15.04 -3.82 19.25
C ASP A 61 -14.44 -3.25 17.96
N GLY A 62 -13.30 -2.53 18.02
CA GLY A 62 -12.60 -1.93 16.90
C GLY A 62 -13.20 -0.61 16.39
N THR A 63 -14.17 -0.04 17.09
CA THR A 63 -14.64 1.32 16.78
C THR A 63 -13.69 2.37 17.36
N ALA A 64 -13.70 3.58 16.79
CA ALA A 64 -12.88 4.68 17.32
C ALA A 64 -13.35 5.09 18.74
N ASN A 65 -12.40 5.29 19.64
CA ASN A 65 -12.65 5.79 20.98
C ASN A 65 -12.30 7.27 21.07
N GLY A 66 -13.24 8.12 20.65
CA GLY A 66 -13.04 9.57 20.64
C GLY A 66 -12.40 10.07 19.32
N SER A 67 -11.92 11.31 19.36
CA SER A 67 -11.20 11.93 18.25
C SER A 67 -9.74 11.51 18.23
N PRO A 68 -9.09 11.47 17.05
CA PRO A 68 -7.67 11.14 16.98
C PRO A 68 -6.78 12.21 17.62
N ASP A 69 -5.65 11.76 18.14
CA ASP A 69 -4.56 12.62 18.55
C ASP A 69 -3.63 12.92 17.36
N VAL A 70 -3.09 14.14 17.29
CA VAL A 70 -1.96 14.45 16.41
C VAL A 70 -0.67 14.01 17.08
N VAL A 71 0.02 13.02 16.51
CA VAL A 71 1.30 12.51 17.02
C VAL A 71 2.44 13.47 16.68
N VAL A 72 2.50 13.87 15.40
CA VAL A 72 3.50 14.79 14.86
C VAL A 72 2.88 15.57 13.70
N SER A 73 3.35 16.80 13.48
CA SER A 73 2.93 17.67 12.37
C SER A 73 4.12 18.43 11.79
N GLY A 74 3.91 19.05 10.61
CA GLY A 74 4.97 19.78 9.89
C GLY A 74 5.83 18.89 8.99
N LEU A 75 5.42 17.65 8.75
CA LEU A 75 6.09 16.70 7.89
C LEU A 75 5.89 17.02 6.40
N SER A 76 6.84 16.57 5.57
CA SER A 76 6.81 16.76 4.12
C SER A 76 6.26 15.53 3.39
N GLN A 77 4.96 15.52 3.15
CA GLN A 77 4.26 14.42 2.47
C GLN A 77 4.56 13.04 3.09
N PRO A 78 4.27 12.82 4.40
CA PRO A 78 4.48 11.52 5.03
C PRO A 78 3.62 10.46 4.33
N TYR A 79 4.17 9.24 4.17
CA TYR A 79 3.48 8.14 3.52
C TYR A 79 3.59 6.84 4.33
N GLY A 80 4.68 6.10 4.22
CA GLY A 80 4.90 4.83 4.92
C GLY A 80 5.07 5.02 6.43
N LEU A 81 4.54 4.09 7.18
CA LEU A 81 4.62 4.01 8.63
C LEU A 81 5.08 2.62 9.05
N ALA A 82 6.07 2.54 9.93
CA ALA A 82 6.52 1.29 10.50
C ALA A 82 6.88 1.45 11.98
N PHE A 83 6.75 0.38 12.75
CA PHE A 83 7.17 0.33 14.14
C PHE A 83 8.30 -0.68 14.32
N HIS A 84 9.30 -0.30 15.10
CA HIS A 84 10.38 -1.21 15.51
C HIS A 84 10.86 -0.84 16.91
N GLU A 85 10.95 -1.85 17.80
CA GLU A 85 11.36 -1.68 19.21
C GLU A 85 10.59 -0.58 19.98
N GLY A 86 9.35 -0.30 19.57
CA GLY A 86 8.50 0.72 20.20
C GLY A 86 8.65 2.13 19.63
N ASP A 87 9.55 2.35 18.70
CA ASP A 87 9.71 3.61 17.98
C ASP A 87 8.88 3.64 16.71
N LEU A 88 8.48 4.83 16.28
CA LEU A 88 7.73 5.06 15.04
C LEU A 88 8.66 5.60 13.94
N TYR A 89 8.67 4.93 12.80
CA TYR A 89 9.39 5.33 11.60
C TYR A 89 8.42 5.88 10.58
N ILE A 90 8.80 6.96 9.91
CA ILE A 90 7.94 7.66 8.93
C ILE A 90 8.71 7.91 7.65
N GLY A 91 8.16 7.44 6.53
CA GLY A 91 8.65 7.72 5.19
C GLY A 91 8.14 9.05 4.68
N GLU A 92 9.02 10.06 4.58
CA GLU A 92 8.76 11.31 3.88
C GLU A 92 9.38 11.27 2.48
N THR A 93 8.90 12.08 1.55
CA THR A 93 9.40 12.06 0.16
C THR A 93 10.92 12.17 0.06
N HIS A 94 11.58 12.92 0.94
CA HIS A 94 13.01 13.25 0.85
C HIS A 94 13.88 12.63 1.95
N GLN A 95 13.27 11.96 2.93
CA GLN A 95 13.98 11.37 4.07
C GLN A 95 13.15 10.30 4.78
N ILE A 96 13.80 9.53 5.65
CA ILE A 96 13.11 8.72 6.67
C ILE A 96 13.46 9.30 8.03
N ILE A 97 12.44 9.51 8.85
CA ILE A 97 12.59 9.94 10.24
C ILE A 97 12.21 8.83 11.21
N ARG A 98 12.82 8.84 12.38
CA ARG A 98 12.49 8.01 13.53
C ARG A 98 12.04 8.89 14.67
N LEU A 99 10.90 8.56 15.26
CA LEU A 99 10.35 9.21 16.44
C LEU A 99 10.50 8.29 17.64
N THR A 100 11.09 8.78 18.72
CA THR A 100 11.40 8.04 19.94
C THR A 100 10.83 8.72 21.17
N GLY A 101 11.00 8.08 22.32
CA GLY A 101 10.59 8.60 23.62
C GLY A 101 9.08 8.49 23.90
N PRO A 102 8.65 8.80 25.13
CA PRO A 102 7.25 8.75 25.51
C PRO A 102 6.40 9.70 24.66
N GLY A 103 5.44 9.14 23.88
CA GLY A 103 4.57 9.90 23.00
C GLY A 103 5.26 10.43 21.75
N PHE A 104 6.40 9.84 21.34
CA PHE A 104 7.10 10.17 20.08
C PHE A 104 7.59 11.61 19.99
N THR A 105 8.16 12.13 21.07
CA THR A 105 8.54 13.55 21.18
C THR A 105 9.95 13.88 20.69
N GLU A 106 10.77 12.87 20.43
CA GLU A 106 12.14 13.03 19.95
C GLU A 106 12.25 12.56 18.50
N GLU A 107 12.59 13.50 17.60
CA GLU A 107 12.71 13.24 16.16
C GLU A 107 14.18 13.13 15.76
N THR A 108 14.49 12.14 14.92
CA THR A 108 15.81 11.96 14.30
C THR A 108 15.64 11.62 12.83
N VAL A 109 16.35 12.33 11.94
CA VAL A 109 16.48 11.94 10.54
C VAL A 109 17.49 10.80 10.47
N ILE A 110 17.06 9.61 10.03
CA ILE A 110 17.91 8.42 9.94
C ILE A 110 18.42 8.15 8.52
N ILE A 111 17.61 8.48 7.51
CA ILE A 111 18.01 8.38 6.10
C ILE A 111 17.73 9.73 5.43
N PRO A 112 18.72 10.61 5.28
CA PRO A 112 18.56 11.88 4.60
C PRO A 112 18.68 11.73 3.07
N ASP A 113 18.37 12.80 2.34
CA ASP A 113 18.67 12.99 0.92
C ASP A 113 18.16 11.84 0.02
N LEU A 114 16.95 11.36 0.28
CA LEU A 114 16.26 10.48 -0.65
C LEU A 114 15.92 11.25 -1.94
N PRO A 115 16.04 10.59 -3.12
CA PRO A 115 15.81 11.27 -4.39
C PRO A 115 14.37 11.76 -4.52
N THR A 116 14.18 13.04 -4.84
CA THR A 116 12.89 13.70 -5.01
C THR A 116 12.50 13.86 -6.49
N GLY A 117 11.23 14.20 -6.76
CA GLY A 117 10.66 14.25 -8.11
C GLY A 117 10.18 12.87 -8.58
N GLY A 118 9.29 12.83 -9.57
CA GLY A 118 8.63 11.58 -9.99
C GLY A 118 7.69 11.03 -8.92
N HIS A 119 7.74 9.71 -8.68
CA HIS A 119 6.95 9.08 -7.63
C HIS A 119 7.45 9.54 -6.25
N TRP A 120 6.53 10.05 -5.45
CA TRP A 120 6.82 10.72 -4.18
C TRP A 120 6.64 9.84 -2.94
N THR A 121 5.96 8.71 -3.08
CA THR A 121 5.71 7.78 -1.98
C THR A 121 7.00 7.12 -1.50
N ARG A 122 7.09 6.92 -0.19
CA ARG A 122 8.16 6.15 0.48
C ARG A 122 7.48 5.17 1.40
N GLU A 123 7.11 4.01 0.84
CA GLU A 123 6.62 2.92 1.67
C GLU A 123 7.78 2.32 2.43
N ILE A 124 7.53 1.99 3.69
CA ILE A 124 8.53 1.42 4.59
C ILE A 124 7.95 0.26 5.39
N GLU A 125 8.74 -0.78 5.58
CA GLU A 125 8.37 -1.93 6.39
C GLU A 125 9.61 -2.54 7.06
N PHE A 126 9.49 -3.04 8.30
CA PHE A 126 10.57 -3.79 8.94
C PHE A 126 10.46 -5.26 8.58
N GLY A 127 11.59 -5.86 8.21
CA GLY A 127 11.70 -7.29 7.95
C GLY A 127 11.89 -8.12 9.24
N PRO A 128 11.72 -9.45 9.11
CA PRO A 128 12.01 -10.37 10.21
C PRO A 128 13.50 -10.43 10.59
N ASP A 129 14.36 -9.77 9.82
CA ASP A 129 15.79 -9.58 10.03
C ASP A 129 16.14 -8.24 10.73
N ASP A 130 15.12 -7.55 11.26
CA ASP A 130 15.22 -6.24 11.93
C ASP A 130 15.74 -5.10 11.04
N ARG A 131 15.77 -5.29 9.71
CA ARG A 131 16.14 -4.25 8.74
C ARG A 131 14.91 -3.47 8.27
N LEU A 132 15.11 -2.19 7.99
CA LEU A 132 14.11 -1.29 7.41
C LEU A 132 14.17 -1.36 5.87
N TYR A 133 13.09 -1.77 5.24
CA TYR A 133 12.93 -1.81 3.78
C TYR A 133 12.21 -0.56 3.31
N VAL A 134 12.76 0.11 2.31
CA VAL A 134 12.25 1.37 1.77
C VAL A 134 12.04 1.24 0.27
N SER A 135 10.82 1.46 -0.18
CA SER A 135 10.50 1.54 -1.60
C SER A 135 10.66 2.96 -2.13
N ILE A 136 11.40 3.10 -3.23
CA ILE A 136 11.68 4.39 -3.87
C ILE A 136 11.30 4.29 -5.35
N GLY A 137 10.17 4.87 -5.73
CA GLY A 137 9.66 4.82 -7.10
C GLY A 137 10.51 5.62 -8.10
N SER A 138 10.25 5.38 -9.39
CA SER A 138 10.95 6.00 -10.51
C SER A 138 10.75 7.51 -10.59
N SER A 139 11.69 8.19 -11.27
CA SER A 139 11.61 9.63 -11.54
C SER A 139 10.68 9.98 -12.72
N CYS A 140 10.30 8.99 -13.52
CA CYS A 140 9.59 9.16 -14.77
C CYS A 140 8.63 7.99 -15.05
N ASN A 141 7.83 8.12 -16.11
CA ASN A 141 6.99 7.02 -16.60
C ASN A 141 7.82 5.86 -17.15
N ILE A 142 8.81 6.18 -18.00
CA ILE A 142 9.72 5.22 -18.62
C ILE A 142 11.05 5.89 -18.93
N CYS A 143 12.14 5.53 -18.22
CA CYS A 143 13.50 6.01 -18.43
C CYS A 143 14.50 5.13 -17.67
N GLU A 144 15.78 5.23 -18.01
CA GLU A 144 16.86 4.70 -17.18
C GLU A 144 17.12 5.69 -16.02
N GLU A 145 17.15 5.18 -14.80
CA GLU A 145 17.36 6.00 -13.61
C GLU A 145 18.85 6.32 -13.42
N VAL A 146 19.14 7.54 -12.93
CA VAL A 146 20.50 7.96 -12.60
C VAL A 146 20.86 7.59 -11.15
N ASP A 147 19.92 7.74 -10.23
CA ASP A 147 20.08 7.33 -8.84
C ASP A 147 19.70 5.87 -8.70
N PRO A 148 20.60 4.96 -8.33
CA PRO A 148 20.35 3.53 -8.26
C PRO A 148 19.34 3.14 -7.18
N ARG A 149 18.99 4.04 -6.26
CA ARG A 149 17.96 3.81 -5.26
C ARG A 149 16.54 3.93 -5.84
N ARG A 150 16.37 4.49 -7.05
CA ARG A 150 15.08 4.64 -7.70
C ARG A 150 14.63 3.37 -8.43
N ALA A 151 13.31 3.22 -8.57
CA ALA A 151 12.69 2.03 -9.11
C ALA A 151 13.22 0.76 -8.44
N ALA A 152 13.34 0.82 -7.11
CA ALA A 152 14.00 -0.19 -6.31
C ALA A 152 13.41 -0.27 -4.89
N VAL A 153 13.65 -1.40 -4.24
CA VAL A 153 13.55 -1.54 -2.79
C VAL A 153 14.96 -1.63 -2.22
N VAL A 154 15.24 -0.80 -1.21
CA VAL A 154 16.53 -0.72 -0.51
C VAL A 154 16.31 -1.03 0.97
N SER A 155 17.11 -1.93 1.54
CA SER A 155 17.10 -2.20 2.98
C SER A 155 18.19 -1.43 3.70
N TYR A 156 17.94 -1.05 4.94
CA TYR A 156 18.86 -0.32 5.83
C TYR A 156 18.85 -0.96 7.22
N GLU A 157 19.90 -0.74 8.01
CA GLU A 157 19.80 -0.98 9.46
C GLU A 157 18.76 -0.04 10.07
N ALA A 158 18.24 -0.35 11.26
CA ALA A 158 17.24 0.46 11.94
C ALA A 158 17.69 1.90 12.25
N ASP A 159 19.01 2.17 12.25
CA ASP A 159 19.59 3.50 12.41
C ASP A 159 19.78 4.26 11.07
N GLY A 160 19.36 3.65 9.95
CA GLY A 160 19.48 4.19 8.60
C GLY A 160 20.84 3.95 7.93
N SER A 161 21.76 3.25 8.58
CA SER A 161 23.06 2.90 7.99
C SER A 161 22.97 1.68 7.06
N LEU A 162 24.06 1.35 6.36
CA LEU A 162 24.27 0.16 5.55
C LEU A 162 23.13 -0.11 4.53
N GLY A 163 22.84 0.89 3.68
CA GLY A 163 21.85 0.74 2.61
C GLY A 163 22.28 -0.30 1.57
N GLU A 164 21.42 -1.29 1.31
CA GLU A 164 21.64 -2.37 0.35
C GLU A 164 20.42 -2.54 -0.55
N THR A 165 20.63 -2.59 -1.87
CA THR A 165 19.55 -2.86 -2.83
C THR A 165 19.05 -4.30 -2.65
N VAL A 166 17.73 -4.48 -2.57
CA VAL A 166 17.07 -5.79 -2.45
C VAL A 166 16.49 -6.24 -3.80
N GLY A 167 15.91 -5.30 -4.55
CA GLY A 167 15.38 -5.54 -5.88
C GLY A 167 15.37 -4.28 -6.73
N GLU A 168 15.62 -4.42 -8.02
CA GLU A 168 15.68 -3.35 -9.02
C GLU A 168 14.59 -3.52 -10.09
N GLY A 169 14.31 -2.46 -10.85
CA GLY A 169 13.33 -2.51 -11.94
C GLY A 169 11.89 -2.60 -11.44
N LEU A 170 11.63 -2.09 -10.26
CA LEU A 170 10.35 -1.94 -9.61
C LEU A 170 9.87 -0.49 -9.79
N ARG A 171 9.12 -0.21 -10.87
CA ARG A 171 8.77 1.17 -11.26
C ARG A 171 8.23 2.01 -10.09
N ASN A 172 7.22 1.51 -9.38
CA ASN A 172 6.68 2.19 -8.21
C ASN A 172 5.96 1.20 -7.30
N SER A 173 6.67 0.64 -6.34
CA SER A 173 6.11 -0.25 -5.32
C SER A 173 5.58 0.59 -4.17
N ALA A 174 4.28 0.88 -4.19
CA ALA A 174 3.64 1.76 -3.22
C ALA A 174 3.07 1.02 -1.99
N GLY A 175 3.16 -0.30 -1.96
CA GLY A 175 2.83 -1.17 -0.84
C GLY A 175 3.89 -2.25 -0.66
N LEU A 176 4.25 -2.51 0.58
CA LEU A 176 5.18 -3.57 1.01
C LEU A 176 4.52 -4.38 2.12
N ALA A 177 4.68 -5.70 2.10
CA ALA A 177 4.28 -6.57 3.19
C ALA A 177 5.18 -7.81 3.26
N PHE A 178 5.61 -8.19 4.45
CA PHE A 178 6.32 -9.45 4.64
C PHE A 178 5.35 -10.61 4.76
N HIS A 179 5.59 -11.67 3.98
CA HIS A 179 4.84 -12.91 4.13
C HIS A 179 5.16 -13.53 5.49
N PRO A 180 4.15 -13.77 6.35
CA PRO A 180 4.36 -14.08 7.76
C PRO A 180 5.05 -15.43 8.02
N GLU A 181 4.97 -16.38 7.07
CA GLU A 181 5.54 -17.71 7.22
C GLU A 181 6.87 -17.84 6.47
N THR A 182 7.01 -17.28 5.26
CA THR A 182 8.22 -17.43 4.44
C THR A 182 9.27 -16.34 4.72
N GLY A 183 8.84 -15.17 5.25
CA GLY A 183 9.71 -14.02 5.46
C GLY A 183 10.12 -13.31 4.16
N GLU A 184 9.50 -13.65 3.03
CA GLU A 184 9.70 -12.97 1.75
C GLU A 184 8.97 -11.63 1.76
N LEU A 185 9.55 -10.64 1.09
CA LEU A 185 8.95 -9.32 0.95
C LEU A 185 8.10 -9.27 -0.33
N TRP A 186 6.82 -9.05 -0.16
CA TRP A 186 5.90 -8.82 -1.28
C TRP A 186 5.77 -7.32 -1.54
N ALA A 187 5.82 -6.95 -2.83
CA ALA A 187 5.77 -5.56 -3.27
C ALA A 187 4.71 -5.38 -4.36
N SER A 188 3.74 -4.49 -4.13
CA SER A 188 2.82 -4.05 -5.18
C SER A 188 3.58 -3.18 -6.18
N GLN A 189 3.28 -3.26 -7.47
CA GLN A 189 3.91 -2.42 -8.48
C GLN A 189 2.87 -1.73 -9.34
N ASN A 190 2.98 -0.40 -9.40
CA ASN A 190 2.26 0.40 -10.39
C ASN A 190 3.10 0.49 -11.66
N GLU A 191 2.63 -0.15 -12.72
CA GLU A 191 3.31 -0.18 -14.00
C GLU A 191 3.16 1.11 -14.81
N ARG A 192 3.82 1.16 -15.97
CA ARG A 192 3.88 2.35 -16.82
C ARG A 192 2.52 2.74 -17.39
N ASP A 193 2.38 4.03 -17.62
CA ASP A 193 1.20 4.60 -18.28
C ASP A 193 1.36 4.65 -19.81
N ASN A 194 0.24 4.88 -20.50
CA ASN A 194 0.16 5.22 -21.93
C ASN A 194 0.58 4.09 -22.88
N LEU A 195 0.27 2.83 -22.56
CA LEU A 195 0.44 1.69 -23.45
C LEU A 195 -0.92 1.07 -23.88
N GLY A 196 -1.99 1.82 -23.77
CA GLY A 196 -3.37 1.38 -24.03
C GLY A 196 -4.13 1.08 -22.74
N ASP A 197 -5.33 0.52 -22.88
CA ASP A 197 -6.21 0.25 -21.74
C ASP A 197 -5.82 -1.01 -20.95
N ASP A 198 -5.30 -2.02 -21.65
CA ASP A 198 -5.13 -3.35 -21.09
C ASP A 198 -3.65 -3.73 -20.86
N LEU A 199 -2.72 -2.80 -21.14
CA LEU A 199 -1.28 -3.01 -20.97
C LEU A 199 -0.61 -1.80 -20.31
N PRO A 200 0.47 -2.07 -19.53
CA PRO A 200 0.82 -3.38 -18.97
C PRO A 200 -0.08 -3.75 -17.80
N ALA A 201 -0.10 -5.01 -17.43
CA ALA A 201 -0.67 -5.45 -16.17
C ALA A 201 0.03 -4.75 -15.00
N GLU A 202 -0.70 -4.48 -13.92
CA GLU A 202 -0.08 -4.19 -12.63
C GLU A 202 0.49 -5.47 -12.03
N GLU A 203 1.46 -5.37 -11.12
CA GLU A 203 2.20 -6.52 -10.67
C GLU A 203 2.23 -6.65 -9.14
N LEU A 204 2.23 -7.89 -8.68
CA LEU A 204 2.67 -8.27 -7.35
C LEU A 204 3.99 -9.04 -7.51
N ASN A 205 5.04 -8.53 -6.91
CA ASN A 205 6.39 -9.07 -6.99
C ASN A 205 6.83 -9.63 -5.63
N ILE A 206 7.62 -10.71 -5.64
CA ILE A 206 8.19 -11.33 -4.44
C ILE A 206 9.70 -11.13 -4.45
N LEU A 207 10.21 -10.47 -3.40
CA LEU A 207 11.62 -10.22 -3.18
C LEU A 207 12.12 -11.11 -2.03
N VAL A 208 13.32 -11.66 -2.17
CA VAL A 208 13.94 -12.55 -1.17
C VAL A 208 15.01 -11.77 -0.40
N PRO A 209 14.74 -11.33 0.84
CA PRO A 209 15.73 -10.66 1.68
C PRO A 209 17.00 -11.50 1.85
N GLY A 210 18.18 -10.86 1.67
CA GLY A 210 19.46 -11.55 1.74
C GLY A 210 19.76 -12.50 0.57
N GLY A 211 18.85 -12.59 -0.41
CA GLY A 211 19.03 -13.31 -1.67
C GLY A 211 19.84 -12.53 -2.70
N PRO A 212 19.93 -13.04 -3.94
CA PRO A 212 20.52 -12.27 -5.04
C PRO A 212 19.67 -11.02 -5.34
N ILE A 213 20.33 -9.92 -5.74
CA ILE A 213 19.62 -8.75 -6.24
C ILE A 213 19.02 -9.10 -7.60
N GLU A 214 17.69 -9.12 -7.67
CA GLU A 214 16.96 -9.42 -8.89
C GLU A 214 16.41 -8.15 -9.52
N HIS A 215 16.16 -8.20 -10.83
CA HIS A 215 15.63 -7.09 -11.59
C HIS A 215 14.28 -7.46 -12.19
N TYR A 216 13.23 -6.73 -11.82
CA TYR A 216 11.82 -7.00 -12.11
C TYR A 216 11.29 -6.35 -13.42
N GLY A 217 12.15 -5.97 -14.33
CA GLY A 217 11.83 -5.62 -15.72
C GLY A 217 11.93 -4.14 -16.04
N TRP A 218 11.23 -3.26 -15.34
CA TRP A 218 11.20 -1.83 -15.66
C TRP A 218 12.62 -1.19 -15.67
N PRO A 219 12.99 -0.33 -16.63
CA PRO A 219 12.18 0.23 -17.70
C PRO A 219 12.16 -0.60 -19.00
N TYR A 220 12.86 -1.72 -19.04
CA TYR A 220 13.12 -2.46 -20.26
C TYR A 220 11.95 -3.35 -20.67
N CYS A 221 11.32 -3.98 -19.70
CA CYS A 221 10.29 -4.99 -19.87
C CYS A 221 9.13 -4.74 -18.89
N TYR A 222 8.00 -5.35 -19.21
CA TYR A 222 6.82 -5.46 -18.37
C TYR A 222 6.27 -6.89 -18.48
N GLU A 223 5.40 -7.29 -17.55
CA GLU A 223 4.82 -8.63 -17.47
C GLU A 223 5.92 -9.73 -17.54
N ASP A 224 5.65 -10.87 -18.13
CA ASP A 224 6.64 -11.94 -18.29
C ASP A 224 7.61 -11.67 -19.45
N GLY A 225 8.36 -10.56 -19.36
CA GLY A 225 9.49 -10.26 -20.25
C GLY A 225 9.11 -9.66 -21.61
N LEU A 226 7.97 -8.99 -21.73
CA LEU A 226 7.62 -8.24 -22.93
C LEU A 226 8.43 -6.93 -23.02
N PRO A 227 9.17 -6.68 -24.12
CA PRO A 227 9.97 -5.46 -24.25
C PRO A 227 9.11 -4.20 -24.32
N ASN A 228 9.48 -3.16 -23.57
CA ASN A 228 8.89 -1.85 -23.71
C ASN A 228 9.19 -1.26 -25.11
N PRO A 229 8.23 -0.59 -25.77
CA PRO A 229 8.42 0.00 -27.11
C PRO A 229 9.62 0.97 -27.20
N GLU A 230 9.96 1.66 -26.13
CA GLU A 230 11.13 2.55 -26.03
C GLU A 230 12.45 1.77 -25.94
N TYR A 231 12.40 0.50 -25.53
CA TYR A 231 13.54 -0.41 -25.38
C TYR A 231 13.27 -1.73 -26.12
N PRO A 232 13.16 -1.72 -27.46
CA PRO A 232 12.67 -2.88 -28.24
C PRO A 232 13.66 -4.06 -28.32
N ASP A 233 14.85 -3.92 -27.75
CA ASP A 233 15.84 -5.00 -27.69
C ASP A 233 15.44 -6.03 -26.62
N ALA A 234 14.87 -7.14 -27.06
CA ALA A 234 14.44 -8.24 -26.19
C ALA A 234 15.58 -8.85 -25.36
N GLN A 235 16.86 -8.65 -25.75
CA GLN A 235 17.99 -9.12 -24.93
C GLN A 235 18.05 -8.39 -23.57
N ARG A 236 17.51 -7.20 -23.44
CA ARG A 236 17.41 -6.46 -22.18
C ARG A 236 16.45 -7.12 -21.17
N CYS A 237 15.55 -7.98 -21.67
CA CYS A 237 14.58 -8.71 -20.84
C CYS A 237 15.12 -10.09 -20.37
N VAL A 238 16.19 -10.57 -20.97
CA VAL A 238 16.76 -11.89 -20.60
C VAL A 238 17.30 -11.86 -19.17
N GLY A 239 16.79 -12.78 -18.34
CA GLY A 239 17.18 -12.91 -16.94
C GLY A 239 16.52 -11.91 -16.00
N LYS A 240 15.50 -11.17 -16.47
CA LYS A 240 14.60 -10.40 -15.60
C LYS A 240 13.58 -11.35 -14.98
N VAL A 241 13.14 -11.02 -13.77
CA VAL A 241 12.12 -11.78 -13.06
C VAL A 241 10.75 -11.26 -13.47
N GLY A 242 9.85 -12.14 -13.87
CA GLY A 242 8.46 -11.80 -14.11
C GLY A 242 7.67 -11.67 -12.80
N PRO A 243 6.46 -11.09 -12.84
CA PRO A 243 5.61 -10.92 -11.66
C PRO A 243 5.17 -12.27 -11.08
N ALA A 244 5.03 -12.33 -9.76
CA ALA A 244 4.42 -13.46 -9.08
C ALA A 244 2.92 -13.55 -9.37
N LEU A 245 2.27 -12.38 -9.56
CA LEU A 245 0.87 -12.28 -9.98
C LEU A 245 0.68 -11.02 -10.84
N GLU A 246 0.11 -11.22 -12.03
CA GLU A 246 -0.36 -10.13 -12.87
C GLU A 246 -1.77 -9.69 -12.45
N MET A 247 -1.98 -8.38 -12.41
CA MET A 247 -3.26 -7.79 -12.01
C MET A 247 -3.77 -6.84 -13.10
N GLN A 248 -5.04 -6.48 -13.03
CA GLN A 248 -5.68 -5.63 -14.04
C GLN A 248 -4.90 -4.32 -14.25
N ALA A 249 -4.54 -4.05 -15.51
CA ALA A 249 -3.81 -2.86 -15.93
C ALA A 249 -4.44 -1.57 -15.41
N HIS A 250 -3.60 -0.65 -14.92
CA HIS A 250 -3.97 0.69 -14.45
C HIS A 250 -4.84 0.73 -13.18
N SER A 251 -4.95 -0.37 -12.44
CA SER A 251 -5.70 -0.42 -11.17
C SER A 251 -5.03 0.36 -10.03
N ALA A 252 -3.75 0.66 -10.16
CA ALA A 252 -2.90 1.33 -9.18
C ALA A 252 -2.92 0.63 -7.81
N PRO A 253 -2.35 -0.58 -7.66
CA PRO A 253 -2.22 -1.26 -6.39
C PRO A 253 -1.32 -0.47 -5.43
N LEU A 254 -1.80 -0.24 -4.20
CA LEU A 254 -1.10 0.51 -3.17
C LEU A 254 -0.87 -0.35 -1.92
N GLY A 255 -1.32 0.12 -0.75
CA GLY A 255 -1.09 -0.56 0.52
C GLY A 255 -1.74 -1.94 0.59
N MET A 256 -1.08 -2.85 1.29
CA MET A 256 -1.49 -4.24 1.41
C MET A 256 -1.13 -4.83 2.77
N VAL A 257 -1.84 -5.86 3.20
CA VAL A 257 -1.64 -6.55 4.47
C VAL A 257 -2.04 -8.01 4.39
N PHE A 258 -1.24 -8.91 4.99
CA PHE A 258 -1.63 -10.31 5.20
C PHE A 258 -2.63 -10.43 6.34
N TYR A 259 -3.69 -11.23 6.15
CA TYR A 259 -4.71 -11.44 7.15
C TYR A 259 -4.43 -12.71 7.96
N ASN A 260 -4.04 -12.57 9.24
CA ASN A 260 -3.70 -13.69 10.12
C ASN A 260 -4.56 -13.73 11.40
N GLN A 261 -5.66 -12.97 11.44
CA GLN A 261 -6.54 -12.93 12.61
C GLN A 261 -7.68 -13.96 12.51
N GLU A 262 -8.43 -14.13 13.62
CA GLU A 262 -9.50 -15.11 13.72
C GLU A 262 -10.90 -14.55 13.48
N GLN A 263 -11.04 -13.24 13.29
CA GLN A 263 -12.32 -12.58 13.16
C GLN A 263 -13.01 -12.88 11.83
N PHE A 264 -12.23 -12.96 10.72
CA PHE A 264 -12.74 -13.43 9.43
C PHE A 264 -12.81 -14.97 9.39
N PRO A 265 -13.66 -15.55 8.50
CA PRO A 265 -13.70 -16.98 8.26
C PRO A 265 -12.30 -17.56 7.93
N VAL A 266 -12.13 -18.85 8.23
CA VAL A 266 -10.81 -19.51 8.11
C VAL A 266 -10.23 -19.47 6.69
N GLU A 267 -11.05 -19.40 5.67
CA GLU A 267 -10.66 -19.31 4.27
C GLU A 267 -10.01 -17.97 3.86
N TYR A 268 -10.00 -16.98 4.75
CA TYR A 268 -9.32 -15.70 4.53
C TYR A 268 -7.96 -15.62 5.22
N ARG A 269 -7.63 -16.61 6.07
CA ARG A 269 -6.40 -16.59 6.84
C ARG A 269 -5.21 -16.95 5.97
N GLY A 270 -4.16 -16.16 6.03
CA GLY A 270 -2.97 -16.29 5.21
C GLY A 270 -3.05 -15.51 3.89
N ASP A 271 -4.24 -15.06 3.48
CA ASP A 271 -4.42 -14.27 2.28
C ASP A 271 -3.97 -12.82 2.44
N LEU A 272 -3.68 -12.19 1.30
CA LEU A 272 -3.29 -10.79 1.25
C LEU A 272 -4.48 -9.94 0.81
N PHE A 273 -4.76 -8.85 1.54
CA PHE A 273 -5.66 -7.80 1.10
C PHE A 273 -4.87 -6.64 0.54
N MET A 274 -5.35 -6.04 -0.57
CA MET A 274 -4.66 -4.95 -1.26
C MET A 274 -5.65 -3.89 -1.74
N ALA A 275 -5.31 -2.63 -1.55
CA ALA A 275 -6.08 -1.50 -2.05
C ALA A 275 -5.71 -1.17 -3.49
N PHE A 276 -6.70 -1.13 -4.39
CA PHE A 276 -6.59 -0.63 -5.75
C PHE A 276 -7.13 0.81 -5.80
N HIS A 277 -6.23 1.77 -5.94
CA HIS A 277 -6.55 3.21 -5.87
C HIS A 277 -7.37 3.71 -7.06
N GLY A 278 -7.23 3.06 -8.21
CA GLY A 278 -8.03 3.29 -9.40
C GLY A 278 -7.33 4.08 -10.49
N SER A 279 -7.77 3.79 -11.72
CA SER A 279 -7.18 4.27 -12.97
C SER A 279 -7.43 5.75 -13.23
N TRP A 280 -6.50 6.38 -13.96
CA TRP A 280 -6.67 7.73 -14.51
C TRP A 280 -6.49 7.76 -16.05
N ASN A 281 -5.78 6.79 -16.63
CA ASN A 281 -5.38 6.75 -18.04
C ASN A 281 -6.01 5.56 -18.80
N ARG A 282 -7.22 5.15 -18.43
CA ARG A 282 -7.99 4.07 -19.05
C ARG A 282 -9.32 4.61 -19.58
N SER A 283 -9.80 4.10 -20.72
CA SER A 283 -11.07 4.50 -21.34
C SER A 283 -12.26 4.18 -20.44
N ASN A 284 -12.31 2.95 -19.89
CA ASN A 284 -13.24 2.56 -18.84
C ASN A 284 -12.48 2.46 -17.53
N ARG A 285 -12.96 3.15 -16.50
CA ARG A 285 -12.29 3.17 -15.19
C ARG A 285 -12.24 1.78 -14.57
N THR A 286 -11.16 1.51 -13.85
CA THR A 286 -10.95 0.26 -13.11
C THR A 286 -10.21 0.51 -11.81
N GLY A 287 -10.09 -0.52 -10.95
CA GLY A 287 -9.61 -0.36 -9.59
C GLY A 287 -10.70 0.22 -8.68
N TYR A 288 -10.37 1.15 -7.80
CA TYR A 288 -11.30 1.75 -6.83
C TYR A 288 -11.98 0.70 -5.96
N LYS A 289 -11.20 -0.23 -5.43
CA LYS A 289 -11.68 -1.40 -4.67
C LYS A 289 -10.60 -1.96 -3.76
N VAL A 290 -10.97 -2.83 -2.88
CA VAL A 290 -10.04 -3.73 -2.17
C VAL A 290 -10.18 -5.11 -2.77
N VAL A 291 -9.06 -5.74 -3.08
CA VAL A 291 -9.00 -7.11 -3.56
C VAL A 291 -8.45 -8.03 -2.48
N ARG A 292 -8.84 -9.30 -2.52
CA ARG A 292 -8.24 -10.42 -1.81
C ARG A 292 -7.36 -11.19 -2.78
N VAL A 293 -6.10 -11.35 -2.45
CA VAL A 293 -5.18 -12.26 -3.16
C VAL A 293 -5.14 -13.56 -2.38
N GLU A 294 -5.57 -14.64 -3.02
CA GLU A 294 -5.54 -15.99 -2.47
C GLU A 294 -4.10 -16.50 -2.45
N VAL A 295 -3.68 -17.04 -1.31
CA VAL A 295 -2.31 -17.50 -1.08
C VAL A 295 -2.30 -18.98 -0.73
N GLU A 296 -1.61 -19.79 -1.52
CA GLU A 296 -1.38 -21.22 -1.26
C GLU A 296 0.11 -21.51 -1.26
N ASP A 297 0.58 -22.26 -0.28
CA ASP A 297 1.99 -22.66 -0.14
C ASP A 297 2.97 -21.47 -0.27
N GLY A 298 2.59 -20.29 0.25
CA GLY A 298 3.41 -19.08 0.21
C GLY A 298 3.48 -18.41 -1.16
N GLN A 299 2.57 -18.75 -2.10
CA GLN A 299 2.52 -18.15 -3.43
C GLN A 299 1.14 -17.54 -3.71
N PRO A 300 1.06 -16.37 -4.41
CA PRO A 300 -0.20 -15.81 -4.83
C PRO A 300 -0.77 -16.63 -5.99
N ILE A 301 -2.02 -17.11 -5.84
CA ILE A 301 -2.65 -18.01 -6.84
C ILE A 301 -3.59 -17.21 -7.76
N SER A 302 -4.38 -16.32 -7.17
CA SER A 302 -5.38 -15.52 -7.87
C SER A 302 -5.75 -14.30 -7.04
N TYR A 303 -6.56 -13.41 -7.59
CA TYR A 303 -7.19 -12.35 -6.80
C TYR A 303 -8.64 -12.13 -7.20
N ASP A 304 -9.46 -11.74 -6.24
CA ASP A 304 -10.86 -11.44 -6.40
C ASP A 304 -11.23 -10.12 -5.73
N ASP A 305 -12.35 -9.52 -6.16
CA ASP A 305 -12.90 -8.33 -5.54
C ASP A 305 -13.42 -8.66 -4.13
N PHE A 306 -12.93 -7.94 -3.12
CA PHE A 306 -13.38 -8.11 -1.74
C PHE A 306 -14.30 -6.99 -1.29
N ALA A 307 -13.91 -5.73 -1.47
CA ALA A 307 -14.74 -4.58 -1.17
C ALA A 307 -14.79 -3.64 -2.37
N THR A 308 -15.99 -3.30 -2.81
CA THR A 308 -16.28 -2.49 -4.01
C THR A 308 -17.20 -1.33 -3.69
N GLY A 309 -17.57 -0.52 -4.70
CA GLY A 309 -18.54 0.59 -4.56
C GLY A 309 -17.90 1.97 -4.64
N TRP A 310 -16.60 2.12 -4.44
CA TRP A 310 -15.90 3.40 -4.68
C TRP A 310 -15.89 3.83 -6.15
N LEU A 311 -16.19 2.91 -7.07
CA LEU A 311 -16.55 3.18 -8.45
C LEU A 311 -17.98 2.71 -8.67
N THR A 312 -18.88 3.63 -9.05
CA THR A 312 -20.28 3.31 -9.32
C THR A 312 -20.45 2.67 -10.70
N GLU A 313 -21.61 2.04 -10.94
CA GLU A 313 -21.97 1.50 -12.27
C GLU A 313 -21.97 2.57 -13.38
N SER A 314 -22.19 3.83 -13.03
CA SER A 314 -22.11 4.98 -13.95
C SER A 314 -20.69 5.53 -14.12
N GLU A 315 -19.67 4.79 -13.66
CA GLU A 315 -18.25 5.19 -13.68
C GLU A 315 -17.95 6.50 -12.91
N THR A 316 -18.79 6.84 -11.93
CA THR A 316 -18.53 7.93 -11.01
C THR A 316 -17.61 7.45 -9.89
N VAL A 317 -16.49 8.15 -9.69
CA VAL A 317 -15.56 7.87 -8.59
C VAL A 317 -16.16 8.46 -7.31
N ALA A 318 -16.55 7.59 -6.39
CA ALA A 318 -17.15 7.95 -5.11
C ALA A 318 -16.15 7.88 -3.94
N GLY A 319 -14.96 7.30 -4.16
CA GLY A 319 -13.86 7.23 -3.21
C GLY A 319 -12.64 6.57 -3.85
N ARG A 320 -11.52 6.52 -3.12
CA ARG A 320 -10.25 5.97 -3.61
C ARG A 320 -9.51 5.25 -2.47
N PRO A 321 -9.61 3.92 -2.37
CA PRO A 321 -8.86 3.13 -1.39
C PRO A 321 -7.35 3.32 -1.54
N VAL A 322 -6.64 3.43 -0.41
CA VAL A 322 -5.19 3.65 -0.40
C VAL A 322 -4.45 2.56 0.34
N ALA A 323 -4.86 2.29 1.56
CA ALA A 323 -4.22 1.29 2.42
C ALA A 323 -5.26 0.41 3.07
N VAL A 324 -4.81 -0.78 3.43
CA VAL A 324 -5.53 -1.74 4.26
C VAL A 324 -4.66 -2.08 5.46
N GLU A 325 -5.29 -2.24 6.64
CA GLU A 325 -4.60 -2.63 7.88
C GLU A 325 -5.54 -3.48 8.73
N VAL A 326 -4.99 -4.45 9.45
CA VAL A 326 -5.76 -5.35 10.33
C VAL A 326 -5.71 -4.85 11.76
N GLY A 327 -6.86 -4.62 12.36
CA GLY A 327 -6.96 -4.20 13.75
C GLY A 327 -6.70 -5.32 14.76
N PRO A 328 -6.53 -4.98 16.05
CA PRO A 328 -6.22 -5.95 17.08
C PRO A 328 -7.36 -6.95 17.32
N GLU A 329 -8.59 -6.56 17.02
CA GLU A 329 -9.78 -7.42 17.09
C GLU A 329 -10.08 -8.17 15.79
N GLY A 330 -9.26 -7.96 14.73
CA GLY A 330 -9.33 -8.67 13.46
C GLY A 330 -10.19 -8.00 12.37
N SER A 331 -10.77 -6.81 12.58
CA SER A 331 -11.40 -6.05 11.49
C SER A 331 -10.36 -5.54 10.50
N LEU A 332 -10.76 -5.38 9.25
CA LEU A 332 -9.95 -4.73 8.22
C LEU A 332 -10.33 -3.25 8.13
N TYR A 333 -9.33 -2.37 8.29
CA TYR A 333 -9.47 -0.92 8.09
C TYR A 333 -8.99 -0.56 6.69
N VAL A 334 -9.73 0.34 6.02
CA VAL A 334 -9.41 0.80 4.66
C VAL A 334 -9.39 2.32 4.65
N SER A 335 -8.25 2.93 4.35
CA SER A 335 -8.19 4.37 4.14
C SER A 335 -8.64 4.74 2.72
N ASP A 336 -9.30 5.88 2.60
CA ASP A 336 -9.90 6.40 1.37
C ASP A 336 -9.61 7.89 1.26
N ASP A 337 -8.65 8.27 0.42
CA ASP A 337 -8.22 9.66 0.26
C ASP A 337 -9.19 10.47 -0.62
N GLY A 338 -10.03 9.80 -1.40
CA GLY A 338 -11.08 10.43 -2.21
C GLY A 338 -12.19 11.05 -1.37
N THR A 339 -12.55 10.41 -0.25
CA THR A 339 -13.58 10.90 0.67
C THR A 339 -13.02 11.44 1.98
N GLY A 340 -11.75 11.19 2.28
CA GLY A 340 -11.13 11.51 3.58
C GLY A 340 -11.71 10.67 4.71
N ARG A 341 -11.92 9.39 4.46
CA ARG A 341 -12.49 8.43 5.41
C ARG A 341 -11.54 7.28 5.68
N ILE A 342 -11.76 6.63 6.82
CA ILE A 342 -11.31 5.29 7.10
C ILE A 342 -12.55 4.44 7.27
N TRP A 343 -12.64 3.37 6.48
CA TRP A 343 -13.70 2.36 6.55
C TRP A 343 -13.24 1.22 7.44
N ARG A 344 -14.19 0.54 8.09
CA ARG A 344 -13.94 -0.67 8.86
C ARG A 344 -14.85 -1.77 8.36
N ILE A 345 -14.26 -2.92 8.07
CA ILE A 345 -14.93 -4.12 7.57
C ILE A 345 -14.74 -5.23 8.60
N ARG A 346 -15.82 -5.89 9.00
CA ARG A 346 -15.79 -7.00 9.95
C ARG A 346 -16.72 -8.14 9.53
N TRP A 347 -16.42 -9.34 9.95
CA TRP A 347 -17.30 -10.48 9.81
C TRP A 347 -18.36 -10.49 10.94
N VAL A 348 -19.61 -10.78 10.60
CA VAL A 348 -20.74 -10.84 11.56
C VAL A 348 -21.51 -12.15 11.48
N GLY A 349 -21.18 -13.06 10.56
CA GLY A 349 -21.77 -14.39 10.43
C GLY A 349 -22.85 -14.51 9.40
#